data_4880944ec781609edd7a813c84335ba9
#
_entry.id   4880944ec781609edd7a813c84335ba9
#
_cell.length_a   1.000
_cell.length_b   1.000
_cell.length_c   1.000
_cell.angle_alpha   90.00
_cell.angle_beta   90.00
_cell.angle_gamma   90.00
#
_symmetry.space_group_name_H-M   'P 1'
#
loop_
_entity.id
_entity.type
_entity.pdbx_description
1 polymer ?
#
loop_
_entity_poly.entity_id
_entity_poly.type
_entity_poly.pdbx_seq_one_letter_code
_entity_poly.pdbx_strand_id
1 'polypeptide(L)'
;LTQSAVSRQIQALEDEVGVMLFLRHTRAVELTSAGAQLQRAVAPALERIDATVRLVRQTSGRRSVAITTWASFASVWLIPRMEGFQHDNPDIDIRIDATDTIVDLDTSDVDLALRYCLPGTIEPGAQRLFGEQLAVVASPWLLNSAPPLRRPEDIAQFTLIEAGDAHRTQNLEWLSWRRWFELNGHDKLQPKRWLYFNYAQQIVQAAL
;
A
#
# COMPACT_ATOMS: atom_id res chain seq x y z
N LEU A 1 13.92 -5.42 32.00
CA LEU A 1 14.82 -4.28 32.19
C LEU A 1 14.22 -3.33 33.24
N THR A 2 15.02 -2.91 34.23
CA THR A 2 14.59 -1.91 35.21
C THR A 2 14.79 -0.50 34.66
N GLN A 3 14.01 0.47 35.14
CA GLN A 3 14.16 1.88 34.74
C GLN A 3 15.59 2.42 34.95
N SER A 4 16.24 2.00 36.03
CA SER A 4 17.63 2.41 36.34
C SER A 4 18.64 1.84 35.33
N ALA A 5 18.41 0.60 34.84
CA ALA A 5 19.28 0.00 33.82
C ALA A 5 19.15 0.73 32.47
N VAL A 6 17.91 1.03 32.06
CA VAL A 6 17.67 1.80 30.82
C VAL A 6 18.29 3.19 30.92
N SER A 7 18.12 3.89 32.04
CA SER A 7 18.71 5.22 32.25
C SER A 7 20.23 5.24 32.14
N ARG A 8 20.92 4.21 32.67
CA ARG A 8 22.37 4.08 32.54
C ARG A 8 22.80 3.81 31.09
N GLN A 9 22.08 2.99 30.34
CA GLN A 9 22.40 2.73 28.95
C GLN A 9 22.24 3.99 28.09
N ILE A 10 21.17 4.76 28.35
CA ILE A 10 20.96 6.05 27.66
C ILE A 10 22.11 7.01 27.98
N GLN A 11 22.49 7.12 29.26
CA GLN A 11 23.60 7.99 29.64
C GLN A 11 24.91 7.57 28.95
N ALA A 12 25.24 6.29 28.95
CA ALA A 12 26.41 5.78 28.25
C ALA A 12 26.41 6.09 26.74
N LEU A 13 25.23 6.01 26.11
CA LEU A 13 25.08 6.38 24.70
C LEU A 13 25.25 7.88 24.47
N GLU A 14 24.70 8.73 25.35
CA GLU A 14 24.87 10.19 25.29
C GLU A 14 26.36 10.60 25.51
N ASP A 15 27.03 9.91 26.42
CA ASP A 15 28.47 10.13 26.69
C ASP A 15 29.32 9.73 25.46
N GLU A 16 29.01 8.62 24.80
CA GLU A 16 29.71 8.15 23.60
C GLU A 16 29.46 9.06 22.38
N VAL A 17 28.23 9.52 22.20
CA VAL A 17 27.87 10.43 21.09
C VAL A 17 28.29 11.86 21.36
N GLY A 18 28.54 12.22 22.65
CA GLY A 18 28.97 13.52 23.08
C GLY A 18 27.89 14.59 23.11
N VAL A 19 26.63 14.23 22.96
CA VAL A 19 25.49 15.15 23.02
C VAL A 19 24.27 14.50 23.70
N MET A 20 23.47 15.32 24.35
CA MET A 20 22.20 14.86 24.93
C MET A 20 21.23 14.46 23.84
N LEU A 21 20.65 13.27 23.95
CA LEU A 21 19.66 12.73 23.01
C LEU A 21 18.24 12.90 23.53
N PHE A 22 18.06 13.02 24.86
CA PHE A 22 16.77 13.13 25.52
C PHE A 22 16.67 14.36 26.41
N LEU A 23 15.53 15.02 26.36
CA LEU A 23 15.11 16.03 27.34
C LEU A 23 14.27 15.33 28.40
N ARG A 24 14.69 15.41 29.65
CA ARG A 24 14.02 14.78 30.79
C ARG A 24 13.16 15.82 31.50
N HIS A 25 11.86 15.65 31.47
CA HIS A 25 10.88 16.41 32.24
C HIS A 25 10.35 15.57 33.40
N THR A 26 9.72 16.20 34.37
CA THR A 26 9.22 15.52 35.58
C THR A 26 8.23 14.39 35.29
N ARG A 27 7.54 14.42 34.15
CA ARG A 27 6.52 13.43 33.75
C ARG A 27 6.62 12.97 32.29
N ALA A 28 7.63 13.43 31.55
CA ALA A 28 7.81 13.12 30.13
C ALA A 28 9.27 13.04 29.76
N VAL A 29 9.57 12.27 28.74
CA VAL A 29 10.88 12.21 28.09
C VAL A 29 10.64 12.55 26.63
N GLU A 30 11.36 13.55 26.10
CA GLU A 30 11.28 13.99 24.72
C GLU A 30 12.65 13.86 24.06
N LEU A 31 12.67 13.67 22.76
CA LEU A 31 13.90 13.65 22.00
C LEU A 31 14.42 15.07 21.75
N THR A 32 15.72 15.25 21.86
CA THR A 32 16.39 16.43 21.31
C THR A 32 16.41 16.34 19.77
N SER A 33 16.81 17.40 19.07
CA SER A 33 17.04 17.36 17.63
C SER A 33 18.07 16.30 17.23
N ALA A 34 19.15 16.17 18.00
CA ALA A 34 20.17 15.13 17.83
C ALA A 34 19.58 13.72 18.08
N GLY A 35 18.76 13.56 19.14
CA GLY A 35 18.07 12.32 19.44
C GLY A 35 17.12 11.89 18.31
N ALA A 36 16.33 12.83 17.77
CA ALA A 36 15.45 12.57 16.64
C ALA A 36 16.23 12.23 15.35
N GLN A 37 17.38 12.84 15.14
CA GLN A 37 18.26 12.51 14.00
C GLN A 37 18.84 11.10 14.13
N LEU A 38 19.35 10.75 15.30
CA LEU A 38 19.89 9.41 15.57
C LEU A 38 18.78 8.35 15.46
N GLN A 39 17.60 8.61 16.01
CA GLN A 39 16.45 7.69 15.92
C GLN A 39 16.08 7.38 14.47
N ARG A 40 16.00 8.41 13.60
CA ARG A 40 15.71 8.22 12.18
C ARG A 40 16.72 7.35 11.46
N ALA A 41 17.98 7.38 11.90
CA ALA A 41 19.03 6.54 11.32
C ALA A 41 19.03 5.11 11.90
N VAL A 42 18.82 4.99 13.22
CA VAL A 42 18.98 3.71 13.95
C VAL A 42 17.72 2.84 13.85
N ALA A 43 16.52 3.42 13.90
CA ALA A 43 15.29 2.64 13.91
C ALA A 43 15.15 1.73 12.66
N PRO A 44 15.35 2.22 11.43
CA PRO A 44 15.31 1.36 10.25
C PRO A 44 16.41 0.29 10.23
N ALA A 45 17.59 0.61 10.77
CA ALA A 45 18.69 -0.36 10.85
C ALA A 45 18.39 -1.51 11.82
N LEU A 46 17.78 -1.22 12.96
CA LEU A 46 17.33 -2.24 13.92
C LEU A 46 16.18 -3.09 13.34
N GLU A 47 15.22 -2.48 12.69
CA GLU A 47 14.14 -3.19 11.99
C GLU A 47 14.70 -4.16 10.95
N ARG A 48 15.70 -3.75 10.19
CA ARG A 48 16.40 -4.58 9.21
C ARG A 48 17.14 -5.76 9.87
N ILE A 49 17.81 -5.52 10.99
CA ILE A 49 18.49 -6.58 11.76
C ILE A 49 17.45 -7.60 12.25
N ASP A 50 16.36 -7.12 12.84
CA ASP A 50 15.28 -7.98 13.34
C ASP A 50 14.62 -8.81 12.23
N ALA A 51 14.40 -8.19 11.05
CA ALA A 51 13.89 -8.89 9.87
C ALA A 51 14.86 -9.99 9.43
N THR A 52 16.17 -9.69 9.34
CA THR A 52 17.20 -10.65 8.98
C THR A 52 17.29 -11.80 9.99
N VAL A 53 17.22 -11.52 11.30
CA VAL A 53 17.21 -12.55 12.34
C VAL A 53 15.99 -13.46 12.22
N ARG A 54 14.82 -12.88 11.94
CA ARG A 54 13.60 -13.67 11.67
C ARG A 54 13.78 -14.57 10.45
N LEU A 55 14.31 -14.04 9.35
CA LEU A 55 14.59 -14.79 8.13
C LEU A 55 15.54 -15.98 8.40
N VAL A 56 16.67 -15.74 9.06
CA VAL A 56 17.64 -16.78 9.44
C VAL A 56 17.00 -17.87 10.31
N ARG A 57 16.11 -17.49 11.23
CA ARG A 57 15.39 -18.46 12.06
C ARG A 57 14.33 -19.27 11.29
N GLN A 58 13.70 -18.68 10.28
CA GLN A 58 12.71 -19.33 9.43
C GLN A 58 13.34 -20.29 8.41
N THR A 59 14.59 -20.05 8.00
CA THR A 59 15.32 -20.89 7.02
C THR A 59 15.62 -22.30 7.54
N SER A 60 15.26 -22.63 8.78
CA SER A 60 15.54 -23.94 9.40
C SER A 60 14.63 -25.09 8.96
N GLY A 61 13.80 -24.94 7.89
CA GLY A 61 12.99 -26.07 7.45
C GLY A 61 12.09 -25.89 6.23
N ARG A 62 11.49 -24.73 6.01
CA ARG A 62 10.62 -24.46 4.86
C ARG A 62 11.08 -23.21 4.10
N ARG A 63 10.99 -23.27 2.78
CA ARG A 63 11.18 -22.07 1.94
C ARG A 63 9.99 -21.14 2.13
N SER A 64 10.22 -19.87 2.37
CA SER A 64 9.17 -18.85 2.47
C SER A 64 9.40 -17.76 1.43
N VAL A 65 8.31 -17.22 0.90
CA VAL A 65 8.31 -16.07 -0.03
C VAL A 65 7.43 -14.98 0.55
N ALA A 66 8.01 -13.83 0.77
CA ALA A 66 7.32 -12.63 1.24
C ALA A 66 6.98 -11.72 0.06
N ILE A 67 5.70 -11.45 -0.13
CA ILE A 67 5.18 -10.65 -1.25
C ILE A 67 4.53 -9.40 -0.69
N THR A 68 4.91 -8.23 -1.20
CA THR A 68 4.15 -7.00 -0.95
C THR A 68 3.34 -6.60 -2.18
N THR A 69 2.11 -6.18 -1.97
CA THR A 69 1.23 -5.75 -3.04
C THR A 69 0.10 -4.86 -2.51
N TRP A 70 -0.68 -4.29 -3.40
CA TRP A 70 -1.85 -3.49 -3.05
C TRP A 70 -2.96 -4.35 -2.46
N ALA A 71 -3.63 -3.84 -1.43
CA ALA A 71 -4.65 -4.57 -0.69
C ALA A 71 -5.79 -5.09 -1.58
N SER A 72 -6.24 -4.28 -2.54
CA SER A 72 -7.30 -4.68 -3.48
C SER A 72 -6.85 -5.78 -4.44
N PHE A 73 -5.62 -5.71 -4.95
CA PHE A 73 -5.06 -6.74 -5.82
C PHE A 73 -4.86 -8.05 -5.06
N ALA A 74 -4.33 -7.98 -3.83
CA ALA A 74 -4.22 -9.15 -2.98
C ALA A 74 -5.57 -9.84 -2.79
N SER A 75 -6.59 -9.09 -2.37
CA SER A 75 -7.90 -9.63 -1.99
C SER A 75 -8.68 -10.18 -3.18
N VAL A 76 -8.70 -9.47 -4.31
CA VAL A 76 -9.60 -9.79 -5.44
C VAL A 76 -8.93 -10.72 -6.46
N TRP A 77 -7.62 -10.61 -6.64
CA TRP A 77 -6.94 -11.35 -7.69
C TRP A 77 -5.95 -12.41 -7.17
N LEU A 78 -5.07 -12.04 -6.24
CA LEU A 78 -3.95 -12.91 -5.82
C LEU A 78 -4.44 -14.05 -4.92
N ILE A 79 -5.09 -13.73 -3.80
CA ILE A 79 -5.53 -14.72 -2.81
C ILE A 79 -6.40 -15.82 -3.41
N PRO A 80 -7.40 -15.52 -4.26
CA PRO A 80 -8.22 -16.57 -4.88
C PRO A 80 -7.44 -17.57 -5.77
N ARG A 81 -6.21 -17.20 -6.16
CA ARG A 81 -5.35 -18.04 -7.02
C ARG A 81 -4.25 -18.79 -6.24
N MET A 82 -4.13 -18.49 -4.95
CA MET A 82 -3.06 -19.09 -4.11
C MET A 82 -3.25 -20.56 -3.88
N GLU A 83 -4.49 -21.05 -3.82
CA GLU A 83 -4.78 -22.47 -3.56
C GLU A 83 -4.11 -23.38 -4.58
N GLY A 84 -4.22 -23.06 -5.88
CA GLY A 84 -3.56 -23.82 -6.93
C GLY A 84 -2.04 -23.82 -6.80
N PHE A 85 -1.47 -22.63 -6.52
CA PHE A 85 0.00 -22.55 -6.32
C PHE A 85 0.47 -23.36 -5.12
N GLN A 86 -0.23 -23.28 -3.99
CA GLN A 86 0.13 -24.02 -2.76
C GLN A 86 -0.03 -25.53 -2.93
N HIS A 87 -1.02 -25.97 -3.74
CA HIS A 87 -1.18 -27.38 -4.08
C HIS A 87 0.06 -27.91 -4.84
N ASP A 88 0.55 -27.15 -5.80
CA ASP A 88 1.69 -27.52 -6.63
C ASP A 88 3.05 -27.31 -5.92
N ASN A 89 3.09 -26.48 -4.88
CA ASN A 89 4.30 -26.11 -4.14
C ASN A 89 4.09 -26.19 -2.62
N PRO A 90 3.86 -27.40 -2.06
CA PRO A 90 3.50 -27.57 -0.65
C PRO A 90 4.63 -27.20 0.32
N ASP A 91 5.86 -27.08 -0.17
CA ASP A 91 7.06 -26.77 0.63
C ASP A 91 7.32 -25.26 0.76
N ILE A 92 6.50 -24.44 0.09
CA ILE A 92 6.69 -22.98 0.07
C ILE A 92 5.61 -22.33 0.93
N ASP A 93 6.04 -21.68 2.00
CA ASP A 93 5.18 -20.80 2.78
C ASP A 93 5.13 -19.40 2.13
N ILE A 94 3.95 -18.80 2.06
CA ILE A 94 3.77 -17.49 1.43
C ILE A 94 3.27 -16.50 2.48
N ARG A 95 3.96 -15.37 2.55
CA ARG A 95 3.54 -14.21 3.33
C ARG A 95 3.13 -13.09 2.37
N ILE A 96 1.93 -12.57 2.54
CA ILE A 96 1.43 -11.43 1.76
C ILE A 96 1.30 -10.22 2.69
N ASP A 97 2.03 -9.18 2.39
CA ASP A 97 1.92 -7.87 3.03
C ASP A 97 1.16 -6.91 2.10
N ALA A 98 -0.13 -6.77 2.39
CA ALA A 98 -1.04 -5.97 1.58
C ALA A 98 -1.02 -4.51 2.03
N THR A 99 -0.18 -3.70 1.40
CA THR A 99 -0.01 -2.28 1.71
C THR A 99 0.16 -1.44 0.46
N ASP A 100 -0.33 -0.19 0.50
CA ASP A 100 -0.14 0.78 -0.58
C ASP A 100 1.20 1.52 -0.46
N THR A 101 1.93 1.32 0.64
CA THR A 101 3.25 1.90 0.84
C THR A 101 4.28 1.20 -0.05
N ILE A 102 5.05 1.99 -0.79
CA ILE A 102 6.18 1.48 -1.56
C ILE A 102 7.28 1.12 -0.57
N VAL A 103 7.80 -0.10 -0.67
CA VAL A 103 8.90 -0.59 0.13
C VAL A 103 10.16 -0.71 -0.73
N ASP A 104 11.28 -0.46 -0.12
CA ASP A 104 12.60 -0.72 -0.72
C ASP A 104 12.95 -2.19 -0.49
N LEU A 105 13.07 -2.95 -1.57
CA LEU A 105 13.36 -4.39 -1.51
C LEU A 105 14.75 -4.69 -0.93
N ASP A 106 15.70 -3.77 -1.08
CA ASP A 106 17.06 -3.96 -0.56
C ASP A 106 17.12 -3.81 0.97
N THR A 107 16.14 -3.14 1.56
CA THR A 107 16.12 -2.83 3.00
C THR A 107 14.97 -3.46 3.76
N SER A 108 13.99 -4.04 3.07
CA SER A 108 12.83 -4.70 3.67
C SER A 108 13.00 -6.22 3.75
N ASP A 109 12.13 -6.88 4.50
CA ASP A 109 12.03 -8.35 4.58
C ASP A 109 11.03 -8.93 3.55
N VAL A 110 11.01 -8.34 2.36
CA VAL A 110 10.12 -8.69 1.26
C VAL A 110 10.95 -9.18 0.08
N ASP A 111 10.58 -10.33 -0.48
CA ASP A 111 11.28 -10.95 -1.61
C ASP A 111 10.75 -10.44 -2.96
N LEU A 112 9.45 -10.14 -3.04
CA LEU A 112 8.78 -9.72 -4.26
C LEU A 112 7.84 -8.54 -3.99
N ALA A 113 7.86 -7.55 -4.86
CA ALA A 113 6.88 -6.46 -4.88
C ALA A 113 6.05 -6.52 -6.17
N LEU A 114 4.76 -6.73 -6.05
CA LEU A 114 3.82 -6.61 -7.16
C LEU A 114 3.22 -5.21 -7.11
N ARG A 115 3.57 -4.39 -8.08
CA ARG A 115 3.16 -2.97 -8.11
C ARG A 115 2.55 -2.59 -9.45
N TYR A 116 1.66 -1.65 -9.36
CA TYR A 116 1.05 -0.98 -10.47
C TYR A 116 1.82 0.32 -10.73
N CYS A 117 2.27 0.52 -11.95
CA CYS A 117 3.03 1.72 -12.32
C CYS A 117 2.71 2.15 -13.75
N LEU A 118 2.94 3.42 -14.03
CA LEU A 118 2.86 3.94 -15.40
C LEU A 118 3.99 3.40 -16.27
N PRO A 119 3.75 3.17 -17.57
CA PRO A 119 4.82 2.89 -18.51
C PRO A 119 5.88 4.01 -18.45
N GLY A 120 7.13 3.68 -18.23
CA GLY A 120 8.23 4.65 -18.10
C GLY A 120 8.66 4.96 -16.68
N THR A 121 7.91 4.51 -15.66
CA THR A 121 8.31 4.57 -14.25
C THR A 121 8.70 3.20 -13.69
N ILE A 122 9.06 2.27 -14.59
CA ILE A 122 9.42 0.89 -14.22
C ILE A 122 10.82 0.91 -13.62
N GLU A 123 10.94 0.37 -12.41
CA GLU A 123 12.21 0.22 -11.73
C GLU A 123 13.14 -0.73 -12.48
N PRO A 124 14.47 -0.49 -12.47
CA PRO A 124 15.45 -1.40 -13.06
C PRO A 124 15.32 -2.81 -12.47
N GLY A 125 15.26 -3.82 -13.34
CA GLY A 125 15.10 -5.22 -12.91
C GLY A 125 13.64 -5.67 -12.72
N ALA A 126 12.66 -4.77 -12.77
CA ALA A 126 11.26 -5.15 -12.70
C ALA A 126 10.79 -5.81 -14.01
N GLN A 127 9.96 -6.84 -13.86
CA GLN A 127 9.33 -7.55 -14.96
C GLN A 127 7.87 -7.13 -15.10
N ARG A 128 7.48 -6.70 -16.31
CA ARG A 128 6.07 -6.45 -16.60
C ARG A 128 5.30 -7.75 -16.71
N LEU A 129 4.25 -7.88 -15.90
CA LEU A 129 3.38 -9.06 -15.91
C LEU A 129 2.24 -8.90 -16.95
N PHE A 130 1.45 -7.83 -16.85
CA PHE A 130 0.32 -7.56 -17.74
C PHE A 130 0.00 -6.06 -17.76
N GLY A 131 -0.89 -5.69 -18.65
CA GLY A 131 -1.46 -4.34 -18.71
C GLY A 131 -2.82 -4.26 -18.04
N GLU A 132 -3.46 -3.11 -18.16
CA GLU A 132 -4.77 -2.84 -17.60
C GLU A 132 -5.70 -2.25 -18.66
N GLN A 133 -6.97 -2.55 -18.53
CA GLN A 133 -8.06 -1.91 -19.27
C GLN A 133 -9.12 -1.47 -18.27
N LEU A 134 -9.53 -0.22 -18.39
CA LEU A 134 -10.59 0.34 -17.56
C LEU A 134 -11.92 0.25 -18.26
N ALA A 135 -12.95 -0.13 -17.52
CA ALA A 135 -14.31 -0.15 -18.00
C ALA A 135 -15.23 0.49 -16.96
N VAL A 136 -16.23 1.21 -17.44
CA VAL A 136 -17.34 1.64 -16.60
C VAL A 136 -18.23 0.43 -16.33
N VAL A 137 -18.50 0.16 -15.06
CA VAL A 137 -19.29 -0.98 -14.63
C VAL A 137 -20.45 -0.54 -13.75
N ALA A 138 -21.54 -1.28 -13.80
CA ALA A 138 -22.70 -1.11 -12.93
C ALA A 138 -23.40 -2.44 -12.73
N SER A 139 -24.10 -2.61 -11.60
CA SER A 139 -24.90 -3.82 -11.39
C SER A 139 -26.07 -3.91 -12.38
N PRO A 140 -26.45 -5.11 -12.81
CA PRO A 140 -27.64 -5.31 -13.65
C PRO A 140 -28.92 -4.77 -12.98
N TRP A 141 -29.01 -4.87 -11.65
CA TRP A 141 -30.15 -4.34 -10.90
C TRP A 141 -30.29 -2.81 -11.08
N LEU A 142 -29.18 -2.09 -10.95
CA LEU A 142 -29.15 -0.64 -11.17
C LEU A 142 -29.60 -0.29 -12.60
N LEU A 143 -29.06 -0.97 -13.59
CA LEU A 143 -29.38 -0.72 -15.00
C LEU A 143 -30.84 -0.98 -15.34
N ASN A 144 -31.46 -1.97 -14.69
CA ASN A 144 -32.88 -2.29 -14.89
C ASN A 144 -33.86 -1.28 -14.25
N SER A 145 -33.41 -0.58 -13.20
CA SER A 145 -34.23 0.37 -12.43
C SER A 145 -33.95 1.84 -12.73
N ALA A 146 -32.87 2.13 -13.44
CA ALA A 146 -32.38 3.48 -13.71
C ALA A 146 -32.83 4.00 -15.09
N PRO A 147 -32.70 5.32 -15.33
CA PRO A 147 -32.85 5.87 -16.66
C PRO A 147 -31.87 5.22 -17.66
N PRO A 148 -32.30 5.06 -18.93
CA PRO A 148 -31.47 4.38 -19.92
C PRO A 148 -30.16 5.14 -20.19
N LEU A 149 -29.04 4.42 -20.22
CA LEU A 149 -27.75 4.90 -20.65
C LEU A 149 -27.62 4.75 -22.17
N ARG A 150 -27.76 5.83 -22.90
CA ARG A 150 -27.65 5.85 -24.37
C ARG A 150 -26.43 6.61 -24.84
N ARG A 151 -25.97 7.57 -24.07
CA ARG A 151 -24.85 8.45 -24.37
C ARG A 151 -23.98 8.63 -23.14
N PRO A 152 -22.71 8.98 -23.28
CA PRO A 152 -21.82 9.21 -22.15
C PRO A 152 -22.34 10.20 -21.11
N GLU A 153 -23.07 11.24 -21.56
CA GLU A 153 -23.64 12.28 -20.69
C GLU A 153 -24.71 11.73 -19.73
N ASP A 154 -25.37 10.66 -20.09
CA ASP A 154 -26.42 10.05 -19.28
C ASP A 154 -25.88 9.50 -17.94
N ILE A 155 -24.57 9.30 -17.84
CA ILE A 155 -23.86 8.92 -16.61
C ILE A 155 -24.06 9.96 -15.50
N ALA A 156 -24.21 11.24 -15.82
CA ALA A 156 -24.44 12.29 -14.84
C ALA A 156 -25.70 12.08 -13.97
N GLN A 157 -26.63 11.26 -14.41
CA GLN A 157 -27.87 10.96 -13.67
C GLN A 157 -27.63 9.95 -12.52
N PHE A 158 -26.46 9.34 -12.47
CA PHE A 158 -26.13 8.31 -11.50
C PHE A 158 -25.28 8.84 -10.35
N THR A 159 -25.23 8.08 -9.26
CA THR A 159 -24.17 8.23 -8.26
C THR A 159 -22.92 7.55 -8.79
N LEU A 160 -21.84 8.31 -8.93
CA LEU A 160 -20.56 7.76 -9.36
C LEU A 160 -19.72 7.36 -8.15
N ILE A 161 -19.06 6.22 -8.28
CA ILE A 161 -18.18 5.69 -7.23
C ILE A 161 -16.73 5.87 -7.69
N GLU A 162 -15.90 6.45 -6.83
CA GLU A 162 -14.52 6.75 -7.14
C GLU A 162 -13.59 6.40 -5.98
N ALA A 163 -12.31 6.13 -6.28
CA ALA A 163 -11.29 6.00 -5.27
C ALA A 163 -11.01 7.35 -4.62
N GLY A 164 -11.13 7.42 -3.29
CA GLY A 164 -10.98 8.68 -2.54
C GLY A 164 -9.61 9.34 -2.70
N ASP A 165 -8.58 8.57 -3.05
CA ASP A 165 -7.21 9.04 -3.27
C ASP A 165 -6.88 9.30 -4.75
N ALA A 166 -7.80 9.03 -5.68
CA ALA A 166 -7.59 9.30 -7.10
C ALA A 166 -7.26 10.78 -7.39
N HIS A 167 -7.72 11.69 -6.53
CA HIS A 167 -7.41 13.13 -6.61
C HIS A 167 -6.14 13.54 -5.87
N ARG A 168 -5.57 12.68 -5.03
CA ARG A 168 -4.44 13.00 -4.15
C ARG A 168 -3.11 12.48 -4.65
N THR A 169 -3.13 11.43 -5.47
CA THR A 169 -1.92 10.82 -6.03
C THR A 169 -1.90 11.01 -7.53
N GLN A 170 -0.94 11.79 -8.04
CA GLN A 170 -0.73 11.96 -9.48
C GLN A 170 -0.62 10.62 -10.24
N ASN A 171 -0.19 9.58 -9.55
CA ASN A 171 -0.01 8.25 -10.12
C ASN A 171 -1.32 7.49 -10.39
N LEU A 172 -2.46 7.94 -9.85
CA LEU A 172 -3.77 7.29 -10.00
C LEU A 172 -4.82 8.19 -10.67
N GLU A 173 -4.46 9.43 -11.02
CA GLU A 173 -5.40 10.39 -11.62
C GLU A 173 -6.05 9.85 -12.90
N TRP A 174 -5.34 9.02 -13.66
CA TRP A 174 -5.85 8.39 -14.88
C TRP A 174 -6.90 7.30 -14.65
N LEU A 175 -7.08 6.81 -13.41
CA LEU A 175 -8.17 5.94 -12.98
C LEU A 175 -9.43 6.72 -12.56
N SER A 176 -9.39 8.06 -12.61
CA SER A 176 -10.47 8.89 -12.14
C SER A 176 -11.59 9.06 -13.19
N TRP A 177 -12.81 9.28 -12.73
CA TRP A 177 -13.92 9.70 -13.56
C TRP A 177 -13.65 11.02 -14.29
N ARG A 178 -12.91 11.94 -13.66
CA ARG A 178 -12.46 13.18 -14.29
C ARG A 178 -11.70 12.86 -15.60
N ARG A 179 -10.74 11.96 -15.54
CA ARG A 179 -9.97 11.56 -16.73
C ARG A 179 -10.84 10.89 -17.78
N TRP A 180 -11.78 10.06 -17.35
CA TRP A 180 -12.74 9.44 -18.26
C TRP A 180 -13.62 10.48 -18.96
N PHE A 181 -14.12 11.50 -18.25
CA PHE A 181 -14.89 12.59 -18.84
C PHE A 181 -14.07 13.39 -19.84
N GLU A 182 -12.84 13.76 -19.51
CA GLU A 182 -11.92 14.45 -20.40
C GLU A 182 -11.71 13.69 -21.72
N LEU A 183 -11.43 12.39 -21.64
CA LEU A 183 -11.20 11.52 -22.79
C LEU A 183 -12.46 11.38 -23.68
N ASN A 184 -13.64 11.55 -23.13
CA ASN A 184 -14.90 11.49 -23.87
C ASN A 184 -15.44 12.88 -24.25
N GLY A 185 -14.71 13.96 -24.03
CA GLY A 185 -15.12 15.32 -24.37
C GLY A 185 -16.17 15.93 -23.46
N HIS A 186 -16.29 15.44 -22.23
CA HIS A 186 -17.31 15.84 -21.24
C HIS A 186 -16.68 16.38 -19.95
N ASP A 187 -15.59 17.11 -20.04
CA ASP A 187 -14.79 17.66 -18.94
C ASP A 187 -15.59 18.52 -17.95
N LYS A 188 -16.73 19.09 -18.37
CA LYS A 188 -17.64 19.89 -17.53
C LYS A 188 -18.78 19.11 -16.90
N LEU A 189 -18.87 17.82 -17.17
CA LEU A 189 -19.94 16.98 -16.66
C LEU A 189 -19.83 16.83 -15.14
N GLN A 190 -20.95 17.00 -14.44
CA GLN A 190 -21.02 16.79 -13.00
C GLN A 190 -22.08 15.71 -12.72
N PRO A 191 -21.71 14.63 -12.03
CA PRO A 191 -22.67 13.61 -11.65
C PRO A 191 -23.61 14.11 -10.56
N LYS A 192 -24.76 13.47 -10.44
CA LYS A 192 -25.77 13.78 -9.44
C LYS A 192 -25.22 13.64 -8.01
N ARG A 193 -24.38 12.65 -7.76
CA ARG A 193 -23.74 12.38 -6.47
C ARG A 193 -22.42 11.67 -6.67
N TRP A 194 -21.55 11.80 -5.65
CA TRP A 194 -20.31 11.07 -5.52
C TRP A 194 -20.36 10.15 -4.31
N LEU A 195 -19.70 8.99 -4.43
CA LEU A 195 -19.41 8.08 -3.35
C LEU A 195 -17.92 7.70 -3.45
N TYR A 196 -17.18 7.82 -2.35
CA TYR A 196 -15.74 7.63 -2.33
C TYR A 196 -15.37 6.49 -1.41
N PHE A 197 -14.43 5.65 -1.86
CA PHE A 197 -13.83 4.58 -1.05
C PHE A 197 -12.32 4.60 -1.18
N ASN A 198 -11.63 4.09 -0.15
CA ASN A 198 -10.17 4.03 -0.13
C ASN A 198 -9.62 2.87 -0.97
N TYR A 199 -10.38 1.79 -1.10
CA TYR A 199 -9.91 0.57 -1.73
C TYR A 199 -10.76 0.17 -2.93
N ALA A 200 -10.11 -0.26 -4.02
CA ALA A 200 -10.81 -0.66 -5.24
C ALA A 200 -11.79 -1.84 -5.01
N GLN A 201 -11.50 -2.76 -4.09
CA GLN A 201 -12.43 -3.84 -3.73
C GLN A 201 -13.74 -3.31 -3.14
N GLN A 202 -13.70 -2.21 -2.39
CA GLN A 202 -14.91 -1.56 -1.85
C GLN A 202 -15.72 -0.89 -2.96
N ILE A 203 -15.03 -0.32 -3.95
CA ILE A 203 -15.66 0.27 -5.16
C ILE A 203 -16.42 -0.82 -5.92
N VAL A 204 -15.76 -1.95 -6.16
CA VAL A 204 -16.40 -3.09 -6.83
C VAL A 204 -17.59 -3.60 -6.03
N GLN A 205 -17.41 -3.79 -4.71
CA GLN A 205 -18.50 -4.26 -3.84
C GLN A 205 -19.71 -3.31 -3.82
N ALA A 206 -19.47 -2.00 -3.88
CA ALA A 206 -20.54 -1.01 -3.88
C ALA A 206 -21.22 -0.84 -5.26
N ALA A 207 -20.56 -1.30 -6.33
CA ALA A 207 -21.10 -1.27 -7.70
C ALA A 207 -21.95 -2.51 -8.05
N LEU A 208 -21.81 -3.60 -7.29
CA LEU A 208 -22.58 -4.84 -7.45
C LEU A 208 -23.96 -4.75 -6.83
#